data_d8ebdc151592e66abd5753db1f95d42d
#
_entry.id   d8ebdc151592e66abd5753db1f95d42d
#
_cell.length_a   1.000
_cell.length_b   1.000
_cell.length_c   1.000
_cell.angle_alpha   90.00
_cell.angle_beta   90.00
_cell.angle_gamma   90.00
#
_symmetry.space_group_name_H-M   'P 1'
#
loop_
_entity.id
_entity.type
_entity.pdbx_description
1 polymer ?
#
loop_
_entity_poly.entity_id
_entity_poly.type
_entity_poly.pdbx_seq_one_letter_code
_entity_poly.pdbx_strand_id
1 'polypeptide(L)'
;MTQTTNDPIEFCPAAACAAAIVRLETFADQVGRLLGEAQMARSMELMGELEEIAAELTLAADDARDRLAEVEAVSAAGAMAQLLAAIRDVRVRDDAERERARDLEAKAVRFLSNARLFDARFCRMLSHTKLGRRLVRPALTIEQLEARLS
;
A
#
# COMPACT_ATOMS: atom_id res chain seq x y z
N MET A 1 23.31 13.57 -32.25
CA MET A 1 23.42 12.30 -31.52
C MET A 1 22.79 12.49 -30.15
N THR A 2 21.53 12.17 -30.01
CA THR A 2 20.82 12.13 -28.74
C THR A 2 21.19 10.83 -28.03
N GLN A 3 22.05 10.90 -27.04
CA GLN A 3 22.23 9.83 -26.07
C GLN A 3 20.93 9.71 -25.31
N THR A 4 20.12 8.71 -25.65
CA THR A 4 19.11 8.17 -24.74
C THR A 4 19.88 7.55 -23.58
N THR A 5 20.07 8.31 -22.52
CA THR A 5 20.40 7.75 -21.21
C THR A 5 19.21 6.89 -20.81
N ASN A 6 19.32 5.58 -21.09
CA ASN A 6 18.55 4.58 -20.38
C ASN A 6 19.03 4.64 -18.92
N ASP A 7 18.48 5.58 -18.14
CA ASP A 7 18.55 5.48 -16.70
C ASP A 7 17.90 4.15 -16.34
N PRO A 8 18.62 3.24 -15.68
CA PRO A 8 18.00 1.98 -15.24
C PRO A 8 16.80 2.36 -14.38
N ILE A 9 15.63 1.88 -14.76
CA ILE A 9 14.42 2.04 -13.94
C ILE A 9 14.78 1.47 -12.57
N GLU A 10 14.93 2.36 -11.59
CA GLU A 10 15.36 1.97 -10.27
C GLU A 10 14.29 1.04 -9.69
N PHE A 11 14.68 -0.21 -9.43
CA PHE A 11 13.77 -1.22 -8.91
C PHE A 11 13.32 -0.82 -7.51
N CYS A 12 12.01 -0.61 -7.32
CA CYS A 12 11.42 -0.32 -6.03
C CYS A 12 10.73 -1.56 -5.46
N PRO A 13 11.29 -2.21 -4.41
CA PRO A 13 10.69 -3.38 -3.78
C PRO A 13 9.26 -3.15 -3.29
N ALA A 14 8.99 -1.98 -2.71
CA ALA A 14 7.65 -1.63 -2.24
C ALA A 14 6.64 -1.54 -3.38
N ALA A 15 7.00 -0.94 -4.50
CA ALA A 15 6.14 -0.89 -5.69
C ALA A 15 5.89 -2.29 -6.28
N ALA A 16 6.90 -3.16 -6.29
CA ALA A 16 6.78 -4.53 -6.76
C ALA A 16 5.85 -5.37 -5.85
N CYS A 17 5.97 -5.24 -4.53
CA CYS A 17 5.07 -5.89 -3.58
C CYS A 17 3.63 -5.40 -3.76
N ALA A 18 3.42 -4.11 -3.93
CA ALA A 18 2.09 -3.53 -4.16
C ALA A 18 1.45 -4.06 -5.45
N ALA A 19 2.22 -4.17 -6.55
CA ALA A 19 1.74 -4.74 -7.80
C ALA A 19 1.37 -6.23 -7.64
N ALA A 20 2.12 -6.99 -6.84
CA ALA A 20 1.80 -8.38 -6.53
C ALA A 20 0.49 -8.49 -5.72
N ILE A 21 0.28 -7.63 -4.72
CA ILE A 21 -0.95 -7.58 -3.93
C ILE A 21 -2.16 -7.32 -4.83
N VAL A 22 -2.08 -6.32 -5.72
CA VAL A 22 -3.19 -6.00 -6.65
C VAL A 22 -3.52 -7.18 -7.54
N ARG A 23 -2.53 -7.88 -8.07
CA ARG A 23 -2.76 -9.08 -8.89
C ARG A 23 -3.43 -10.20 -8.10
N LEU A 24 -2.97 -10.48 -6.88
CA LEU A 24 -3.54 -11.49 -6.00
C LEU A 24 -4.99 -11.17 -5.63
N GLU A 25 -5.28 -9.92 -5.30
CA GLU A 25 -6.64 -9.48 -4.97
C GLU A 25 -7.56 -9.56 -6.18
N THR A 26 -7.11 -9.15 -7.37
CA THR A 26 -7.88 -9.28 -8.61
C THR A 26 -8.21 -10.74 -8.90
N PHE A 27 -7.26 -11.64 -8.68
CA PHE A 27 -7.46 -13.07 -8.87
C PHE A 27 -8.42 -13.65 -7.82
N ALA A 28 -8.31 -13.22 -6.57
CA ALA A 28 -9.23 -13.60 -5.50
C ALA A 28 -10.66 -13.16 -5.79
N ASP A 29 -10.88 -11.98 -6.35
CA ASP A 29 -12.20 -11.50 -6.77
C ASP A 29 -12.78 -12.35 -7.91
N GLN A 30 -11.95 -12.80 -8.84
CA GLN A 30 -12.37 -13.72 -9.91
C GLN A 30 -12.78 -15.08 -9.35
N VAL A 31 -11.99 -15.64 -8.42
CA VAL A 31 -12.30 -16.89 -7.74
C VAL A 31 -13.61 -16.77 -6.94
N GLY A 32 -13.82 -15.64 -6.25
CA GLY A 32 -15.05 -15.36 -5.52
C GLY A 32 -16.30 -15.35 -6.41
N ARG A 33 -16.19 -14.80 -7.63
CA ARG A 33 -17.30 -14.85 -8.61
C ARG A 33 -17.59 -16.28 -9.07
N LEU A 34 -16.55 -17.05 -9.41
CA LEU A 34 -16.69 -18.45 -9.82
C LEU A 34 -17.28 -19.31 -8.69
N LEU A 35 -16.90 -19.04 -7.44
CA LEU A 35 -17.48 -19.71 -6.28
C LEU A 35 -18.98 -19.44 -6.17
N GLY A 36 -19.42 -18.19 -6.39
CA GLY A 36 -20.85 -17.84 -6.44
C GLY A 36 -21.59 -18.59 -7.56
N GLU A 37 -20.99 -18.71 -8.74
CA GLU A 37 -21.56 -19.47 -9.86
C GLU A 37 -21.63 -20.98 -9.55
N ALA A 38 -20.59 -21.54 -8.92
CA ALA A 38 -20.59 -22.94 -8.49
C ALA A 38 -21.66 -23.24 -7.43
N GLN A 39 -21.89 -22.31 -6.52
CA GLN A 39 -22.98 -22.38 -5.53
C GLN A 39 -24.35 -22.40 -6.20
N MET A 40 -24.58 -21.53 -7.17
CA MET A 40 -25.82 -21.49 -7.95
C MET A 40 -26.03 -22.78 -8.74
N ALA A 41 -24.97 -23.34 -9.30
CA ALA A 41 -25.00 -24.61 -10.02
C ALA A 41 -25.03 -25.84 -9.09
N ARG A 42 -24.92 -25.67 -7.77
CA ARG A 42 -24.82 -26.73 -6.77
C ARG A 42 -23.72 -27.76 -7.03
N SER A 43 -22.60 -27.31 -7.60
CA SER A 43 -21.42 -28.15 -7.84
C SER A 43 -20.52 -28.20 -6.63
N MET A 44 -20.71 -29.18 -5.76
CA MET A 44 -19.94 -29.33 -4.51
C MET A 44 -18.45 -29.57 -4.77
N GLU A 45 -18.11 -30.32 -5.82
CA GLU A 45 -16.71 -30.58 -6.19
C GLU A 45 -15.98 -29.27 -6.58
N LEU A 46 -16.57 -28.50 -7.48
CA LEU A 46 -16.00 -27.23 -7.92
C LEU A 46 -15.92 -26.20 -6.79
N MET A 47 -16.92 -26.20 -5.88
CA MET A 47 -16.88 -25.33 -4.68
C MET A 47 -15.69 -25.67 -3.80
N GLY A 48 -15.40 -26.94 -3.53
CA GLY A 48 -14.27 -27.36 -2.73
C GLY A 48 -12.93 -26.92 -3.32
N GLU A 49 -12.73 -27.13 -4.63
CA GLU A 49 -11.52 -26.68 -5.33
C GLU A 49 -11.34 -25.16 -5.29
N LEU A 50 -12.42 -24.39 -5.50
CA LEU A 50 -12.37 -22.93 -5.48
C LEU A 50 -12.12 -22.38 -4.06
N GLU A 51 -12.65 -23.03 -3.03
CA GLU A 51 -12.37 -22.66 -1.63
C GLU A 51 -10.90 -22.87 -1.26
N GLU A 52 -10.28 -23.96 -1.72
CA GLU A 52 -8.84 -24.19 -1.53
C GLU A 52 -7.99 -23.11 -2.22
N ILE A 53 -8.32 -22.79 -3.47
CA ILE A 53 -7.62 -21.71 -4.22
C ILE A 53 -7.81 -20.37 -3.51
N ALA A 54 -9.01 -20.06 -3.03
CA ALA A 54 -9.28 -18.82 -2.30
C ALA A 54 -8.46 -18.71 -1.01
N ALA A 55 -8.30 -19.82 -0.27
CA ALA A 55 -7.48 -19.87 0.92
C ALA A 55 -6.00 -19.64 0.61
N GLU A 56 -5.45 -20.27 -0.43
CA GLU A 56 -4.06 -20.07 -0.87
C GLU A 56 -3.82 -18.62 -1.31
N LEU A 57 -4.74 -18.02 -2.05
CA LEU A 57 -4.63 -16.62 -2.48
C LEU A 57 -4.66 -15.66 -1.28
N THR A 58 -5.46 -15.95 -0.26
CA THR A 58 -5.50 -15.14 0.96
C THR A 58 -4.16 -15.19 1.68
N LEU A 59 -3.57 -16.36 1.85
CA LEU A 59 -2.24 -16.51 2.47
C LEU A 59 -1.16 -15.79 1.66
N ALA A 60 -1.16 -15.94 0.33
CA ALA A 60 -0.20 -15.26 -0.53
C ALA A 60 -0.35 -13.72 -0.48
N ALA A 61 -1.57 -13.22 -0.38
CA ALA A 61 -1.83 -11.78 -0.24
C ALA A 61 -1.35 -11.25 1.12
N ASP A 62 -1.54 -12.01 2.20
CA ASP A 62 -1.06 -11.64 3.53
C ASP A 62 0.47 -11.64 3.59
N ASP A 63 1.13 -12.63 3.02
CA ASP A 63 2.59 -12.66 2.87
C ASP A 63 3.12 -11.45 2.09
N ALA A 64 2.44 -11.08 1.00
CA ALA A 64 2.83 -9.91 0.21
C ALA A 64 2.63 -8.60 0.98
N ARG A 65 1.59 -8.48 1.81
CA ARG A 65 1.36 -7.33 2.70
C ARG A 65 2.43 -7.24 3.79
N ASP A 66 2.81 -8.36 4.39
CA ASP A 66 3.89 -8.42 5.38
C ASP A 66 5.21 -7.97 4.77
N ARG A 67 5.55 -8.46 3.57
CA ARG A 67 6.74 -8.00 2.84
C ARG A 67 6.69 -6.52 2.50
N LEU A 68 5.53 -5.99 2.12
CA LEU A 68 5.37 -4.55 1.87
C LEU A 68 5.68 -3.72 3.13
N ALA A 69 5.34 -4.22 4.31
CA ALA A 69 5.66 -3.58 5.58
C ALA A 69 7.15 -3.65 5.95
N GLU A 70 7.87 -4.67 5.50
CA GLU A 70 9.29 -4.89 5.80
C GLU A 70 10.23 -4.10 4.87
N VAL A 71 9.85 -3.88 3.62
CA VAL A 71 10.71 -3.22 2.63
C VAL A 71 10.66 -1.69 2.74
N GLU A 72 11.78 -1.06 2.39
CA GLU A 72 11.82 0.41 2.28
C GLU A 72 11.31 0.88 0.92
N ALA A 73 10.60 2.00 0.92
CA ALA A 73 10.23 2.67 -0.32
C ALA A 73 11.44 3.44 -0.87
N VAL A 74 11.77 3.22 -2.13
CA VAL A 74 12.82 3.95 -2.86
C VAL A 74 12.25 4.79 -4.00
N SER A 75 10.93 4.82 -4.13
CA SER A 75 10.19 5.63 -5.10
C SER A 75 8.91 6.22 -4.49
N ALA A 76 8.42 7.31 -5.06
CA ALA A 76 7.14 7.89 -4.67
C ALA A 76 5.98 6.89 -4.82
N ALA A 77 5.99 6.09 -5.89
CA ALA A 77 4.99 5.05 -6.11
C ALA A 77 5.01 3.99 -5.00
N GLY A 78 6.19 3.55 -4.55
CA GLY A 78 6.35 2.63 -3.44
C GLY A 78 5.84 3.21 -2.11
N ALA A 79 6.17 4.46 -1.81
CA ALA A 79 5.67 5.14 -0.62
C ALA A 79 4.15 5.32 -0.63
N MET A 80 3.57 5.69 -1.77
CA MET A 80 2.12 5.79 -1.91
C MET A 80 1.44 4.43 -1.74
N ALA A 81 2.04 3.36 -2.25
CA ALA A 81 1.53 2.01 -2.06
C ALA A 81 1.51 1.62 -0.57
N GLN A 82 2.56 1.93 0.18
CA GLN A 82 2.62 1.71 1.63
C GLN A 82 1.55 2.52 2.38
N LEU A 83 1.32 3.78 2.01
CA LEU A 83 0.26 4.60 2.60
C LEU A 83 -1.14 4.03 2.32
N LEU A 84 -1.41 3.59 1.10
CA LEU A 84 -2.69 2.99 0.73
C LEU A 84 -2.93 1.67 1.48
N ALA A 85 -1.91 0.85 1.64
CA ALA A 85 -1.98 -0.38 2.44
C ALA A 85 -2.25 -0.06 3.92
N ALA A 86 -1.59 0.95 4.48
CA ALA A 86 -1.82 1.39 5.86
C ALA A 86 -3.26 1.88 6.08
N ILE A 87 -3.84 2.62 5.12
CA ILE A 87 -5.24 3.06 5.20
C ILE A 87 -6.20 1.88 5.27
N ARG A 88 -5.93 0.86 4.47
CA ARG A 88 -6.74 -0.36 4.42
C ARG A 88 -6.67 -1.14 5.73
N ASP A 89 -5.48 -1.36 6.25
CA ASP A 89 -5.23 -2.13 7.47
C ASP A 89 -5.78 -1.45 8.74
N VAL A 90 -5.85 -0.13 8.78
CA VAL A 90 -6.46 0.62 9.91
C VAL A 90 -7.96 0.31 10.08
N ARG A 91 -8.64 -0.14 9.04
CA ARG A 91 -10.07 -0.49 9.10
C ARG A 91 -10.33 -1.84 9.75
N VAL A 92 -9.31 -2.66 9.91
CA VAL A 92 -9.40 -3.99 10.50
C VAL A 92 -9.16 -3.91 12.02
N ARG A 93 -9.80 -4.79 12.77
CA ARG A 93 -9.77 -4.78 14.25
C ARG A 93 -8.62 -5.57 14.86
N ASP A 94 -7.83 -6.27 14.04
CA ASP A 94 -6.72 -7.08 14.49
C ASP A 94 -5.51 -6.19 14.89
N ASP A 95 -4.92 -6.48 16.05
CA ASP A 95 -3.80 -5.72 16.58
C ASP A 95 -2.53 -5.87 15.72
N ALA A 96 -2.28 -7.06 15.14
CA ALA A 96 -1.15 -7.31 14.24
C ALA A 96 -1.26 -6.48 12.95
N GLU A 97 -2.46 -6.37 12.40
CA GLU A 97 -2.71 -5.53 11.21
C GLU A 97 -2.59 -4.05 11.51
N ARG A 98 -2.98 -3.60 12.72
CA ARG A 98 -2.76 -2.21 13.16
C ARG A 98 -1.29 -1.88 13.33
N GLU A 99 -0.49 -2.81 13.86
CA GLU A 99 0.96 -2.63 14.00
C GLU A 99 1.62 -2.55 12.61
N ARG A 100 1.26 -3.44 11.70
CA ARG A 100 1.69 -3.40 10.30
C ARG A 100 1.33 -2.08 9.63
N ALA A 101 0.11 -1.58 9.83
CA ALA A 101 -0.32 -0.28 9.31
C ALA A 101 0.54 0.88 9.82
N ARG A 102 0.94 0.87 11.09
CA ARG A 102 1.83 1.88 11.66
C ARG A 102 3.23 1.83 11.04
N ASP A 103 3.76 0.64 10.81
CA ASP A 103 5.07 0.45 10.18
C ASP A 103 5.06 0.93 8.73
N LEU A 104 4.03 0.60 7.97
CA LEU A 104 3.83 1.07 6.59
C LEU A 104 3.72 2.59 6.52
N GLU A 105 2.92 3.19 7.40
CA GLU A 105 2.76 4.65 7.50
C GLU A 105 4.11 5.32 7.82
N ALA A 106 4.84 4.80 8.81
CA ALA A 106 6.12 5.36 9.22
C ALA A 106 7.18 5.31 8.10
N LYS A 107 7.28 4.22 7.36
CA LYS A 107 8.20 4.06 6.22
C LYS A 107 7.86 5.00 5.08
N ALA A 108 6.58 5.09 4.72
CA ALA A 108 6.13 5.98 3.67
C ALA A 108 6.36 7.45 4.02
N VAL A 109 6.05 7.87 5.24
CA VAL A 109 6.30 9.24 5.72
C VAL A 109 7.79 9.56 5.70
N ARG A 110 8.65 8.63 6.15
CA ARG A 110 10.10 8.81 6.12
C ARG A 110 10.60 9.06 4.71
N PHE A 111 10.18 8.26 3.74
CA PHE A 111 10.56 8.43 2.34
C PHE A 111 10.08 9.78 1.80
N LEU A 112 8.81 10.10 1.98
CA LEU A 112 8.22 11.33 1.44
C LEU A 112 8.84 12.58 2.06
N SER A 113 9.17 12.56 3.35
CA SER A 113 9.87 13.64 4.03
C SER A 113 11.30 13.83 3.51
N ASN A 114 12.04 12.73 3.34
CA ASN A 114 13.43 12.77 2.83
C ASN A 114 13.50 13.21 1.36
N ALA A 115 12.50 12.83 0.56
CA ALA A 115 12.41 13.21 -0.85
C ALA A 115 11.88 14.64 -1.07
N ARG A 116 11.58 15.38 0.00
CA ARG A 116 10.97 16.72 -0.06
C ARG A 116 9.69 16.79 -0.90
N LEU A 117 8.93 15.69 -0.92
CA LEU A 117 7.66 15.59 -1.65
C LEU A 117 6.49 16.25 -0.91
N PHE A 118 6.68 16.60 0.36
CA PHE A 118 5.73 17.38 1.15
C PHE A 118 5.91 18.89 0.87
N ASP A 119 5.62 19.32 -0.35
CA ASP A 119 5.46 20.73 -0.60
C ASP A 119 4.11 21.24 -0.04
N ALA A 120 3.95 22.56 0.10
CA ALA A 120 2.75 23.17 0.65
C ALA A 120 1.47 22.84 -0.16
N ARG A 121 1.60 22.54 -1.45
CA ARG A 121 0.50 22.17 -2.34
C ARG A 121 0.04 20.74 -2.08
N PHE A 122 0.98 19.81 -1.95
CA PHE A 122 0.71 18.42 -1.62
C PHE A 122 0.11 18.29 -0.21
N CYS A 123 0.66 19.03 0.76
CA CYS A 123 0.13 19.11 2.12
C CYS A 123 -1.32 19.60 2.16
N ARG A 124 -1.66 20.63 1.38
CA ARG A 124 -3.03 21.12 1.26
C ARG A 124 -3.99 20.07 0.70
N MET A 125 -3.55 19.35 -0.32
CA MET A 125 -4.35 18.29 -0.93
C MET A 125 -4.61 17.14 0.05
N LEU A 126 -3.61 16.72 0.82
CA LEU A 126 -3.74 15.67 1.84
C LEU A 126 -4.55 16.12 3.07
N SER A 127 -4.56 17.41 3.40
CA SER A 127 -5.27 17.93 4.60
C SER A 127 -6.78 17.70 4.57
N HIS A 128 -7.37 17.45 3.40
CA HIS A 128 -8.78 17.11 3.25
C HIS A 128 -9.11 15.67 3.65
N THR A 129 -8.12 14.82 3.85
CA THR A 129 -8.32 13.43 4.28
C THR A 129 -7.98 13.26 5.77
N LYS A 130 -8.61 12.30 6.46
CA LYS A 130 -8.28 11.98 7.85
C LYS A 130 -6.81 11.54 8.00
N LEU A 131 -6.31 10.75 7.06
CA LEU A 131 -4.93 10.31 7.03
C LEU A 131 -3.98 11.47 6.72
N GLY A 132 -4.30 12.27 5.72
CA GLY A 132 -3.50 13.43 5.35
C GLY A 132 -3.34 14.42 6.51
N ARG A 133 -4.38 14.63 7.30
CA ARG A 133 -4.31 15.48 8.51
C ARG A 133 -3.35 14.92 9.56
N ARG A 134 -3.22 13.60 9.68
CA ARG A 134 -2.27 12.97 10.60
C ARG A 134 -0.83 13.05 10.09
N LEU A 135 -0.63 12.96 8.77
CA LEU A 135 0.68 13.00 8.12
C LEU A 135 1.21 14.43 7.95
N VAL A 136 0.34 15.35 7.58
CA VAL A 136 0.69 16.75 7.29
C VAL A 136 0.97 17.54 8.56
N ARG A 137 0.33 17.20 9.66
CA ARG A 137 0.46 17.93 10.93
C ARG A 137 1.90 18.05 11.45
N PRO A 138 2.72 16.98 11.46
CA PRO A 138 4.14 17.11 11.80
C PRO A 138 4.95 17.92 10.79
N ALA A 139 4.68 17.73 9.49
CA ALA A 139 5.40 18.44 8.43
C ALA A 139 5.13 19.96 8.47
N LEU A 140 3.87 20.37 8.64
CA LEU A 140 3.49 21.77 8.81
C LEU A 140 4.11 22.37 10.08
N THR A 141 4.21 21.59 11.15
CA THR A 141 4.83 22.05 12.39
C THR A 141 6.33 22.32 12.22
N ILE A 142 7.04 21.49 11.44
CA ILE A 142 8.45 21.69 11.12
C ILE A 142 8.63 22.94 10.25
N GLU A 143 7.85 23.11 9.18
CA GLU A 143 7.89 24.31 8.34
C GLU A 143 7.56 25.59 9.14
N GLN A 144 6.58 25.51 10.03
CA GLN A 144 6.23 26.64 10.92
C GLN A 144 7.35 26.97 11.89
N LEU A 145 8.06 25.96 12.40
CA LEU A 145 9.23 26.16 13.27
C LEU A 145 10.40 26.76 12.50
N GLU A 146 10.67 26.27 11.29
CA GLU A 146 11.72 26.83 10.42
C GLU A 146 11.40 28.29 10.03
N ALA A 147 10.16 28.59 9.70
CA ALA A 147 9.73 29.95 9.38
C ALA A 147 9.85 30.92 10.58
N ARG A 148 9.73 30.41 11.81
CA ARG A 148 9.92 31.20 13.05
C ARG A 148 11.37 31.39 13.45
N LEU A 149 12.27 30.52 12.92
CA LEU A 149 13.72 30.58 13.19
C LEU A 149 14.48 31.41 12.16
N SER A 150 13.87 31.76 11.07
CA SER A 150 14.38 32.69 10.08
C SER A 150 13.81 34.08 10.34
#